data_534010fc62e896f0c5ce592b69e4ec25
#
_entry.id   534010fc62e896f0c5ce592b69e4ec25
#
_cell.length_a   1.000
_cell.length_b   1.000
_cell.length_c   1.000
_cell.angle_alpha   90.00
_cell.angle_beta   90.00
_cell.angle_gamma   90.00
#
_symmetry.space_group_name_H-M   'P 1'
#
loop_
_entity.id
_entity.type
_entity.pdbx_description
1 polymer ?
#
loop_
_entity_poly.entity_id
_entity_poly.type
_entity_poly.pdbx_seq_one_letter_code
_entity_poly.pdbx_strand_id
1 'polypeptide(L)'
;MLTVEVVLRLDVPDTHRSQRVYGKGRCQKTMYAVILTGGKQLKVEEGNIIRVEKLAVEAGDTVTFDQIAAVGDESGLTIGAPTVAGATVTAKVLANGKGKKIRVFTYKPKCGQKKAQGHRQPYTQLKIESISK
;
A
#
# COMPACT_ATOMS: atom_id res chain seq x y z
N MET A 1 -70.03 29.14 -10.64
CA MET A 1 -69.77 27.80 -11.17
C MET A 1 -68.27 27.60 -11.15
N LEU A 2 -67.81 26.77 -10.22
CA LEU A 2 -66.43 26.53 -9.90
C LEU A 2 -65.94 25.32 -10.72
N THR A 3 -64.94 25.51 -11.55
CA THR A 3 -64.18 24.43 -12.18
C THR A 3 -62.82 24.30 -11.49
N VAL A 4 -62.64 23.23 -10.74
CA VAL A 4 -61.42 22.91 -10.04
C VAL A 4 -60.56 22.12 -11.01
N GLU A 5 -59.47 22.71 -11.49
CA GLU A 5 -58.41 22.00 -12.18
C GLU A 5 -57.50 21.31 -11.17
N VAL A 6 -57.58 20.00 -11.09
CA VAL A 6 -56.66 19.15 -10.32
C VAL A 6 -55.42 18.93 -11.18
N VAL A 7 -54.36 19.70 -10.91
CA VAL A 7 -53.05 19.47 -11.49
C VAL A 7 -52.39 18.31 -10.68
N LEU A 8 -52.43 17.12 -11.23
CA LEU A 8 -51.65 15.99 -10.78
C LEU A 8 -50.14 16.28 -10.95
N ARG A 9 -49.50 16.71 -9.88
CA ARG A 9 -48.04 16.71 -9.81
C ARG A 9 -47.58 15.28 -9.66
N LEU A 10 -47.03 14.72 -10.72
CA LEU A 10 -46.23 13.51 -10.66
C LEU A 10 -44.89 13.85 -9.98
N ASP A 11 -44.77 13.53 -8.71
CA ASP A 11 -43.51 13.53 -8.02
C ASP A 11 -42.63 12.46 -8.62
N VAL A 12 -41.67 12.89 -9.43
CA VAL A 12 -40.55 12.04 -9.87
C VAL A 12 -39.62 11.89 -8.70
N PRO A 13 -39.39 10.68 -8.17
CA PRO A 13 -38.41 10.51 -7.12
C PRO A 13 -37.02 10.84 -7.70
N ASP A 14 -36.43 11.88 -7.15
CA ASP A 14 -35.03 12.22 -7.37
C ASP A 14 -34.17 10.99 -7.14
N THR A 15 -33.61 10.48 -8.21
CA THR A 15 -32.60 9.44 -8.16
C THR A 15 -31.45 9.97 -7.32
N HIS A 16 -31.34 9.48 -6.10
CA HIS A 16 -30.26 9.75 -5.17
C HIS A 16 -28.91 9.51 -5.86
N ARG A 17 -28.44 10.56 -6.52
CA ARG A 17 -27.04 10.70 -6.83
C ARG A 17 -26.33 10.78 -5.49
N SER A 18 -25.84 9.65 -4.99
CA SER A 18 -25.02 9.57 -3.81
C SER A 18 -23.82 10.51 -4.03
N GLN A 19 -23.94 11.72 -3.55
CA GLN A 19 -22.81 12.61 -3.36
C GLN A 19 -21.92 11.88 -2.37
N ARG A 20 -20.86 11.25 -2.88
CA ARG A 20 -19.75 10.87 -2.04
C ARG A 20 -19.24 12.15 -1.42
N VAL A 21 -19.68 12.39 -0.21
CA VAL A 21 -19.12 13.41 0.65
C VAL A 21 -17.68 12.96 0.87
N TYR A 22 -16.77 13.49 0.07
CA TYR A 22 -15.37 13.48 0.41
C TYR A 22 -15.26 14.34 1.68
N GLY A 23 -15.42 13.68 2.82
CA GLY A 23 -15.10 14.31 4.08
C GLY A 23 -13.68 14.87 3.89
N LYS A 24 -13.53 16.18 4.02
CA LYS A 24 -12.22 16.80 4.26
C LYS A 24 -11.72 16.24 5.57
N GLY A 25 -11.21 14.99 5.52
CA GLY A 25 -10.39 14.45 6.57
C GLY A 25 -9.29 15.49 6.76
N ARG A 26 -9.26 16.07 7.95
CA ARG A 26 -8.13 16.85 8.41
C ARG A 26 -6.92 16.01 8.08
N CYS A 27 -6.11 16.45 7.10
CA CYS A 27 -4.87 15.79 6.74
C CYS A 27 -4.00 15.87 8.00
N GLN A 28 -4.06 14.84 8.83
CA GLN A 28 -3.08 14.69 9.89
C GLN A 28 -1.78 14.46 9.12
N LYS A 29 -0.89 15.40 9.20
CA LYS A 29 0.46 15.30 8.65
C LYS A 29 1.17 14.23 9.48
N THR A 30 1.02 12.99 9.07
CA THR A 30 1.70 11.86 9.68
C THR A 30 3.12 11.81 9.16
N MET A 31 4.07 11.54 10.06
CA MET A 31 5.44 11.26 9.65
C MET A 31 5.45 10.07 8.71
N TYR A 32 6.18 10.17 7.60
CA TYR A 32 6.37 9.07 6.68
C TYR A 32 7.84 8.89 6.33
N ALA A 33 8.22 7.67 6.03
CA ALA A 33 9.56 7.33 5.58
C ALA A 33 9.52 6.58 4.24
N VAL A 34 10.60 6.66 3.49
CA VAL A 34 10.82 5.86 2.29
C VAL A 34 11.94 4.88 2.60
N ILE A 35 11.57 3.62 2.82
CA ILE A 35 12.51 2.54 3.12
C ILE A 35 12.99 1.84 1.84
N LEU A 36 14.23 1.38 1.85
CA LEU A 36 14.84 0.58 0.80
C LEU A 36 14.90 -0.87 1.28
N THR A 37 14.14 -1.76 0.64
CA THR A 37 14.16 -3.19 0.99
C THR A 37 13.86 -4.08 -0.21
N GLY A 38 14.57 -5.20 -0.33
CA GLY A 38 14.38 -6.15 -1.43
C GLY A 38 14.53 -5.53 -2.83
N GLY A 39 15.37 -4.49 -2.98
CA GLY A 39 15.55 -3.75 -4.25
C GLY A 39 14.37 -2.84 -4.62
N LYS A 40 13.48 -2.54 -3.67
CA LYS A 40 12.30 -1.68 -3.87
C LYS A 40 12.30 -0.53 -2.87
N GLN A 41 11.70 0.58 -3.28
CA GLN A 41 11.42 1.72 -2.41
C GLN A 41 9.95 1.68 -2.00
N LEU A 42 9.69 1.77 -0.71
CA LEU A 42 8.33 1.72 -0.17
C LEU A 42 8.11 2.94 0.73
N LYS A 43 7.09 3.72 0.42
CA LYS A 43 6.60 4.77 1.32
C LYS A 43 5.82 4.10 2.45
N VAL A 44 6.18 4.39 3.69
CA VAL A 44 5.57 3.84 4.89
C VAL A 44 5.20 4.95 5.87
N GLU A 45 4.13 4.73 6.59
CA GLU A 45 3.63 5.57 7.67
C GLU A 45 3.43 4.68 8.91
N GLU A 46 3.41 5.26 10.09
CA GLU A 46 3.15 4.51 11.31
C GLU A 46 1.79 3.81 11.26
N GLY A 47 1.76 2.55 11.70
CA GLY A 47 0.57 1.70 11.66
C GLY A 47 0.29 1.03 10.32
N ASN A 48 0.99 1.35 9.24
CA ASN A 48 0.82 0.74 7.93
C ASN A 48 1.22 -0.73 7.92
N ILE A 49 0.45 -1.53 7.17
CA ILE A 49 0.77 -2.93 6.88
C ILE A 49 1.31 -3.04 5.46
N ILE A 50 2.56 -3.46 5.33
CA ILE A 50 3.25 -3.60 4.05
C ILE A 50 3.66 -5.04 3.78
N ARG A 51 3.87 -5.36 2.51
CA ARG A 51 4.45 -6.64 2.08
C ARG A 51 5.80 -6.38 1.44
N VAL A 52 6.82 -7.03 1.99
CA VAL A 52 8.20 -6.97 1.49
C VAL A 52 8.63 -8.33 0.97
N GLU A 53 9.76 -8.39 0.29
CA GLU A 53 10.38 -9.66 -0.08
C GLU A 53 10.68 -10.48 1.19
N LYS A 54 10.75 -11.80 1.04
CA LYS A 54 10.96 -12.70 2.18
C LYS A 54 12.20 -12.31 2.97
N LEU A 55 12.01 -11.99 4.25
CA LEU A 55 13.07 -11.81 5.23
C LEU A 55 13.32 -13.13 5.98
N ALA A 56 14.54 -13.30 6.48
CA ALA A 56 14.93 -14.48 7.27
C ALA A 56 14.58 -14.30 8.75
N VAL A 57 13.28 -13.98 9.01
CA VAL A 57 12.74 -13.71 10.34
C VAL A 57 11.44 -14.48 10.53
N GLU A 58 11.08 -14.78 11.77
CA GLU A 58 9.85 -15.48 12.13
C GLU A 58 8.68 -14.50 12.37
N ALA A 59 7.47 -15.04 12.38
CA ALA A 59 6.28 -14.26 12.71
C ALA A 59 6.30 -13.89 14.20
N GLY A 60 6.12 -12.61 14.50
CA GLY A 60 6.18 -12.04 15.85
C GLY A 60 7.46 -11.25 16.14
N ASP A 61 8.52 -11.45 15.36
CA ASP A 61 9.79 -10.74 15.52
C ASP A 61 9.68 -9.28 15.16
N THR A 62 10.57 -8.46 15.71
CA THR A 62 10.73 -7.04 15.35
C THR A 62 11.93 -6.89 14.42
N VAL A 63 11.75 -6.17 13.34
CA VAL A 63 12.78 -5.88 12.33
C VAL A 63 13.02 -4.38 12.28
N THR A 64 14.28 -3.97 12.27
CA THR A 64 14.70 -2.58 12.08
C THR A 64 15.23 -2.38 10.67
N PHE A 65 14.84 -1.26 10.05
CA PHE A 65 15.34 -0.86 8.74
C PHE A 65 16.16 0.41 8.90
N ASP A 66 17.44 0.34 8.51
CA ASP A 66 18.39 1.45 8.56
C ASP A 66 18.54 2.15 7.20
N GLN A 67 18.14 1.45 6.11
CA GLN A 67 18.24 2.01 4.77
C GLN A 67 16.99 2.84 4.44
N ILE A 68 17.02 4.11 4.80
CA ILE A 68 15.94 5.06 4.59
C ILE A 68 16.39 6.12 3.61
N ALA A 69 15.72 6.21 2.46
CA ALA A 69 16.06 7.17 1.41
C ALA A 69 15.57 8.58 1.72
N ALA A 70 14.43 8.71 2.40
CA ALA A 70 13.86 10.00 2.77
C ALA A 70 12.92 9.85 3.97
N VAL A 71 12.82 10.90 4.77
CA VAL A 71 11.86 11.06 5.88
C VAL A 71 11.13 12.37 5.69
N GLY A 72 9.81 12.31 5.67
CA GLY A 72 8.95 13.49 5.62
C GLY A 72 8.30 13.75 6.96
N ASP A 73 8.55 14.92 7.50
CA ASP A 73 7.97 15.42 8.75
C ASP A 73 7.06 16.62 8.48
N GLU A 74 6.38 17.12 9.49
CA GLU A 74 5.60 18.36 9.41
C GLU A 74 6.47 19.58 9.05
N SER A 75 7.76 19.57 9.46
CA SER A 75 8.74 20.63 9.21
C SER A 75 9.32 20.61 7.80
N GLY A 76 9.21 19.48 7.09
CA GLY A 76 9.73 19.34 5.73
C GLY A 76 10.16 17.93 5.37
N LEU A 77 10.76 17.81 4.18
CA LEU A 77 11.28 16.56 3.64
C LEU A 77 12.81 16.52 3.79
N THR A 78 13.32 15.54 4.50
CA THR A 78 14.76 15.24 4.58
C THR A 78 15.08 14.12 3.60
N ILE A 79 15.96 14.39 2.64
CA ILE A 79 16.38 13.43 1.62
C ILE A 79 17.80 12.97 1.93
N GLY A 80 18.03 11.66 1.87
CA GLY A 80 19.34 11.05 2.04
C GLY A 80 20.20 11.13 0.78
N ALA A 81 21.52 11.12 0.97
CA ALA A 81 22.47 11.02 -0.13
C ALA A 81 23.50 9.88 0.17
N PRO A 82 23.18 8.61 -0.08
CA PRO A 82 21.96 7.99 -0.58
C PRO A 82 20.89 7.71 0.49
N THR A 83 21.27 7.66 1.77
CA THR A 83 20.40 7.37 2.92
C THR A 83 20.45 8.47 3.95
N VAL A 84 19.39 8.59 4.73
CA VAL A 84 19.31 9.53 5.85
C VAL A 84 20.07 8.93 7.04
N ALA A 85 21.12 9.59 7.50
CA ALA A 85 21.88 9.14 8.65
C ALA A 85 21.05 9.28 9.95
N GLY A 86 21.06 8.24 10.78
CA GLY A 86 20.39 8.22 12.08
C GLY A 86 18.90 7.87 12.04
N ALA A 87 18.27 7.86 10.86
CA ALA A 87 16.89 7.44 10.76
C ALA A 87 16.76 5.92 10.82
N THR A 88 15.77 5.43 11.57
CA THR A 88 15.45 4.01 11.70
C THR A 88 13.93 3.79 11.66
N VAL A 89 13.48 2.70 11.03
CA VAL A 89 12.08 2.29 11.02
C VAL A 89 11.98 0.92 11.66
N THR A 90 11.17 0.83 12.71
CA THR A 90 10.87 -0.44 13.37
C THR A 90 9.55 -1.00 12.87
N ALA A 91 9.56 -2.29 12.57
CA ALA A 91 8.39 -3.00 12.08
C ALA A 91 8.27 -4.38 12.72
N LYS A 92 7.04 -4.79 13.02
CA LYS A 92 6.72 -6.11 13.55
C LYS A 92 6.29 -7.03 12.43
N VAL A 93 6.85 -8.24 12.42
CA VAL A 93 6.47 -9.29 11.46
C VAL A 93 5.13 -9.88 11.84
N LEU A 94 4.14 -9.77 10.96
CA LEU A 94 2.81 -10.35 11.16
C LEU A 94 2.76 -11.79 10.65
N ALA A 95 3.25 -12.03 9.44
CA ALA A 95 3.20 -13.34 8.82
C ALA A 95 4.18 -13.47 7.65
N ASN A 96 4.65 -14.71 7.43
CA ASN A 96 5.38 -15.10 6.24
C ASN A 96 4.45 -15.89 5.32
N GLY A 97 4.37 -15.52 4.04
CA GLY A 97 3.45 -16.13 3.10
C GLY A 97 4.01 -16.26 1.69
N LYS A 98 3.22 -16.88 0.83
CA LYS A 98 3.50 -16.97 -0.62
C LYS A 98 2.32 -16.39 -1.38
N GLY A 99 2.60 -15.58 -2.38
CA GLY A 99 1.61 -14.98 -3.25
C GLY A 99 0.82 -15.99 -4.09
N LYS A 100 -0.10 -15.47 -4.91
CA LYS A 100 -0.86 -16.28 -5.88
C LYS A 100 0.10 -16.91 -6.88
N LYS A 101 -0.17 -18.15 -7.28
CA LYS A 101 0.63 -18.86 -8.28
C LYS A 101 0.51 -18.18 -9.64
N ILE A 102 1.65 -17.80 -10.21
CA ILE A 102 1.76 -17.29 -11.57
C ILE A 102 2.20 -18.45 -12.46
N ARG A 103 1.48 -18.69 -13.55
CA ARG A 103 1.88 -19.67 -14.56
C ARG A 103 2.74 -18.97 -15.60
N VAL A 104 3.96 -19.46 -15.79
CA VAL A 104 4.91 -18.97 -16.78
C VAL A 104 5.05 -20.03 -17.86
N PHE A 105 4.89 -19.61 -19.10
CA PHE A 105 5.06 -20.48 -20.27
C PHE A 105 6.09 -19.87 -21.20
N THR A 106 7.11 -20.65 -21.53
CA THR A 106 8.15 -20.26 -22.46
C THR A 106 8.07 -21.16 -23.68
N TYR A 107 8.03 -20.56 -24.87
CA TYR A 107 7.98 -21.26 -26.14
C TYR A 107 8.88 -20.56 -27.15
N LYS A 108 9.63 -21.37 -27.93
CA LYS A 108 10.37 -20.89 -29.12
C LYS A 108 9.93 -21.71 -30.31
N PRO A 109 9.47 -21.08 -31.41
CA PRO A 109 9.12 -21.81 -32.64
C PRO A 109 10.33 -22.47 -33.24
N LYS A 110 10.14 -23.58 -33.95
CA LYS A 110 11.14 -24.33 -34.68
C LYS A 110 12.30 -24.93 -33.88
N CYS A 111 12.37 -24.78 -32.59
CA CYS A 111 13.44 -25.34 -31.74
C CYS A 111 12.96 -26.40 -30.76
N GLY A 112 11.69 -26.77 -30.74
CA GLY A 112 11.16 -27.72 -29.75
C GLY A 112 11.18 -27.23 -28.30
N GLN A 113 11.60 -26.00 -28.04
CA GLN A 113 11.66 -25.46 -26.69
C GLN A 113 10.28 -25.08 -26.20
N LYS A 114 9.77 -25.85 -25.22
CA LYS A 114 8.48 -25.65 -24.58
C LYS A 114 8.62 -25.94 -23.10
N LYS A 115 8.39 -24.94 -22.24
CA LYS A 115 8.46 -25.11 -20.78
C LYS A 115 7.31 -24.40 -20.11
N ALA A 116 6.55 -25.11 -19.30
CA ALA A 116 5.52 -24.58 -18.43
C ALA A 116 5.95 -24.72 -16.98
N GLN A 117 5.95 -23.64 -16.23
CA GLN A 117 6.26 -23.66 -14.79
C GLN A 117 5.36 -22.71 -14.03
N GLY A 118 5.21 -22.95 -12.73
CA GLY A 118 4.50 -22.05 -11.83
C GLY A 118 5.46 -21.45 -10.82
N HIS A 119 5.26 -20.18 -10.52
CA HIS A 119 6.01 -19.47 -9.49
C HIS A 119 5.05 -18.87 -8.45
N ARG A 120 5.45 -18.91 -7.17
CA ARG A 120 4.82 -18.19 -6.07
C ARG A 120 5.88 -17.37 -5.37
N GLN A 121 5.77 -16.04 -5.46
CA GLN A 121 6.69 -15.16 -4.76
C GLN A 121 6.46 -15.24 -3.26
N PRO A 122 7.48 -15.62 -2.47
CA PRO A 122 7.41 -15.54 -1.02
C PRO A 122 7.51 -14.08 -0.59
N TYR A 123 6.76 -13.72 0.45
CA TYR A 123 6.76 -12.38 1.04
C TYR A 123 6.67 -12.46 2.55
N THR A 124 7.12 -11.40 3.21
CA THR A 124 6.91 -11.14 4.63
C THR A 124 5.96 -9.96 4.79
N GLN A 125 4.94 -10.11 5.62
CA GLN A 125 4.00 -9.06 5.95
C GLN A 125 4.43 -8.39 7.24
N LEU A 126 4.62 -7.07 7.20
CA LEU A 126 5.10 -6.26 8.29
C LEU A 126 4.07 -5.20 8.67
N LYS A 127 3.98 -4.89 9.96
CA LYS A 127 3.30 -3.71 10.47
C LYS A 127 4.35 -2.72 10.97
N ILE A 128 4.32 -1.50 10.48
CA ILE A 128 5.20 -0.43 10.93
C ILE A 128 4.76 0.01 12.32
N GLU A 129 5.66 0.02 13.28
CA GLU A 129 5.40 0.42 14.65
C GLU A 129 5.82 1.87 14.89
N SER A 130 7.06 2.22 14.54
CA SER A 130 7.58 3.59 14.74
C SER A 130 8.60 3.97 13.69
N ILE A 131 8.70 5.27 13.47
CA ILE A 131 9.69 5.90 12.60
C ILE A 131 10.49 6.86 13.49
N SER A 132 11.81 6.65 13.62
CA SER A 132 12.74 7.50 14.35
C SER A 132 13.68 8.20 13.38
N LYS A 133 14.03 9.46 13.71
CA LYS A 133 14.94 10.30 12.92
C LYS A 133 16.05 10.84 13.81
#